data_d2e7a70e6ee4fc5e81e46a3cfeb6d0b9
#
_entry.id   d2e7a70e6ee4fc5e81e46a3cfeb6d0b9
#
_cell.length_a   1.000
_cell.length_b   1.000
_cell.length_c   1.000
_cell.angle_alpha   90.00
_cell.angle_beta   90.00
_cell.angle_gamma   90.00
#
_symmetry.space_group_name_H-M   'P 1'
#
loop_
_entity.id
_entity.type
_entity.pdbx_description
1 polymer ?
#
loop_
_entity_poly.entity_id
_entity_poly.type
_entity_poly.pdbx_seq_one_letter_code
_entity_poly.pdbx_strand_id
1 'polypeptide(L)'
;MESISRQLAQWVVGLRYDDLPPSVVDRAKGVTLHSLASVLLGSQTSDGQQAVQLMTAEESGVTQGATIMVDGTTVTKGGAAFANSEMVMLGGKLDSFRMLTHPGTSILPGAFVGAETAGASGREFLTGVAAGYEVMERLASDFIPTVMSRGFHAGPVFGIFGPAIAAAKMLNFTEDQVNNTIALCGHLAAGNLEGPRNGGRALREGAAV
;
A
#
# COMPACT_ATOMS: atom_id res chain seq x y z
N MET A 1 -19.32 16.83 17.64
CA MET A 1 -18.46 17.00 16.45
C MET A 1 -18.03 15.61 16.01
N GLU A 2 -18.21 15.29 14.75
CA GLU A 2 -17.85 13.97 14.23
C GLU A 2 -16.32 13.84 14.17
N SER A 3 -15.79 12.62 14.44
CA SER A 3 -14.35 12.38 14.44
C SER A 3 -13.76 12.52 13.02
N ILE A 4 -12.49 12.88 12.92
CA ILE A 4 -11.78 12.98 11.63
C ILE A 4 -11.79 11.63 10.89
N SER A 5 -11.60 10.52 11.62
CA SER A 5 -11.65 9.18 11.05
C SER A 5 -13.01 8.86 10.42
N ARG A 6 -14.10 9.31 11.05
CA ARG A 6 -15.46 9.14 10.52
C ARG A 6 -15.67 9.97 9.24
N GLN A 7 -15.23 11.22 9.23
CA GLN A 7 -15.30 12.08 8.04
C GLN A 7 -14.50 11.49 6.87
N LEU A 8 -13.31 10.93 7.14
CA LEU A 8 -12.52 10.23 6.13
C LEU A 8 -13.25 8.98 5.62
N ALA A 9 -13.86 8.21 6.52
CA ALA A 9 -14.61 7.01 6.15
C ALA A 9 -15.80 7.34 5.24
N GLN A 10 -16.56 8.37 5.56
CA GLN A 10 -17.67 8.87 4.71
C GLN A 10 -17.18 9.27 3.33
N TRP A 11 -16.07 10.00 3.26
CA TRP A 11 -15.50 10.41 2.00
C TRP A 11 -15.05 9.20 1.17
N VAL A 12 -14.33 8.24 1.77
CA VAL A 12 -13.87 7.02 1.10
C VAL A 12 -15.05 6.22 0.52
N VAL A 13 -16.09 6.01 1.32
CA VAL A 13 -17.28 5.27 0.88
C VAL A 13 -17.99 6.00 -0.25
N GLY A 14 -18.16 7.32 -0.13
CA GLY A 14 -18.84 8.15 -1.11
C GLY A 14 -18.09 8.34 -2.44
N LEU A 15 -16.77 8.22 -2.47
CA LEU A 15 -15.95 8.49 -3.64
C LEU A 15 -16.30 7.56 -4.81
N ARG A 16 -16.49 8.12 -6.01
CA ARG A 16 -16.75 7.39 -7.25
C ARG A 16 -15.68 7.71 -8.30
N TYR A 17 -15.50 6.83 -9.26
CA TYR A 17 -14.58 7.08 -10.37
C TYR A 17 -14.88 8.37 -11.12
N ASP A 18 -16.16 8.67 -11.33
CA ASP A 18 -16.60 9.85 -12.08
C ASP A 18 -16.44 11.17 -11.29
N ASP A 19 -16.16 11.10 -9.99
CA ASP A 19 -15.81 12.26 -9.14
C ASP A 19 -14.33 12.63 -9.28
N LEU A 20 -13.49 11.72 -9.84
CA LEU A 20 -12.06 11.96 -10.00
C LEU A 20 -11.80 12.90 -11.18
N PRO A 21 -11.07 14.01 -10.96
CA PRO A 21 -10.60 14.83 -12.08
C PRO A 21 -9.78 13.99 -13.08
N PRO A 22 -9.87 14.28 -14.40
CA PRO A 22 -9.08 13.55 -15.41
C PRO A 22 -7.57 13.52 -15.11
N SER A 23 -7.02 14.59 -14.53
CA SER A 23 -5.62 14.67 -14.13
C SER A 23 -5.27 13.71 -12.99
N VAL A 24 -6.20 13.45 -12.06
CA VAL A 24 -6.02 12.46 -10.99
C VAL A 24 -6.06 11.04 -11.56
N VAL A 25 -6.99 10.77 -12.46
CA VAL A 25 -7.06 9.48 -13.16
C VAL A 25 -5.77 9.19 -13.94
N ASP A 26 -5.26 10.18 -14.68
CA ASP A 26 -4.01 10.06 -15.41
C ASP A 26 -2.82 9.83 -14.47
N ARG A 27 -2.75 10.58 -13.37
CA ARG A 27 -1.72 10.39 -12.34
C ARG A 27 -1.79 9.00 -11.70
N ALA A 28 -2.99 8.52 -11.35
CA ALA A 28 -3.17 7.18 -10.79
C ALA A 28 -2.69 6.07 -11.74
N LYS A 29 -2.97 6.21 -13.04
CA LYS A 29 -2.41 5.32 -14.07
C LYS A 29 -0.88 5.40 -14.12
N GLY A 30 -0.33 6.61 -14.07
CA GLY A 30 1.12 6.85 -14.10
C GLY A 30 1.83 6.20 -12.92
N VAL A 31 1.36 6.38 -11.68
CA VAL A 31 1.98 5.76 -10.49
C VAL A 31 1.79 4.24 -10.50
N THR A 32 0.67 3.74 -11.03
CA THR A 32 0.46 2.29 -11.22
C THR A 32 1.49 1.71 -12.18
N LEU A 33 1.66 2.30 -13.35
CA LEU A 33 2.65 1.86 -14.35
C LEU A 33 4.08 1.95 -13.79
N HIS A 34 4.38 3.01 -13.04
CA HIS A 34 5.64 3.19 -12.36
C HIS A 34 5.94 2.06 -11.36
N SER A 35 4.96 1.71 -10.51
CA SER A 35 5.10 0.60 -9.56
C SER A 35 5.28 -0.75 -10.26
N LEU A 36 4.54 -1.01 -11.35
CA LEU A 36 4.71 -2.23 -12.15
C LEU A 36 6.13 -2.33 -12.74
N ALA A 37 6.67 -1.21 -13.25
CA ALA A 37 8.06 -1.17 -13.72
C ALA A 37 9.05 -1.45 -12.59
N SER A 38 8.79 -0.92 -11.38
CA SER A 38 9.62 -1.19 -10.20
C SER A 38 9.56 -2.66 -9.78
N VAL A 39 8.40 -3.31 -9.82
CA VAL A 39 8.27 -4.76 -9.56
C VAL A 39 9.16 -5.57 -10.50
N LEU A 40 9.14 -5.27 -11.80
CA LEU A 40 9.97 -5.95 -12.80
C LEU A 40 11.47 -5.80 -12.51
N LEU A 41 11.90 -4.62 -12.07
CA LEU A 41 13.29 -4.39 -11.67
C LEU A 41 13.63 -5.08 -10.36
N GLY A 42 12.75 -4.96 -9.35
CA GLY A 42 12.95 -5.57 -8.04
C GLY A 42 12.99 -7.09 -8.05
N SER A 43 12.23 -7.72 -8.95
CA SER A 43 12.26 -9.17 -9.14
C SER A 43 13.61 -9.71 -9.63
N GLN A 44 14.49 -8.85 -10.14
CA GLN A 44 15.83 -9.19 -10.58
C GLN A 44 16.88 -9.04 -9.46
N THR A 45 16.51 -8.44 -8.33
CA THR A 45 17.41 -8.28 -7.18
C THR A 45 17.43 -9.53 -6.30
N SER A 46 18.56 -9.79 -5.61
CA SER A 46 18.68 -10.92 -4.68
C SER A 46 17.62 -10.87 -3.57
N ASP A 47 17.38 -9.68 -3.02
CA ASP A 47 16.46 -9.49 -1.90
C ASP A 47 15.01 -9.65 -2.35
N GLY A 48 14.65 -9.16 -3.56
CA GLY A 48 13.33 -9.37 -4.14
C GLY A 48 13.06 -10.86 -4.40
N GLN A 49 14.04 -11.59 -4.91
CA GLN A 49 13.95 -13.04 -5.10
C GLN A 49 13.81 -13.78 -3.77
N GLN A 50 14.51 -13.36 -2.72
CA GLN A 50 14.37 -13.94 -1.39
C GLN A 50 12.96 -13.74 -0.83
N ALA A 51 12.38 -12.54 -0.98
CA ALA A 51 11.01 -12.28 -0.54
C ALA A 51 9.99 -13.18 -1.26
N VAL A 52 10.13 -13.34 -2.58
CA VAL A 52 9.28 -14.23 -3.38
C VAL A 52 9.46 -15.69 -2.94
N GLN A 53 10.70 -16.16 -2.79
CA GLN A 53 11.00 -17.52 -2.36
C GLN A 53 10.45 -17.85 -0.98
N LEU A 54 10.58 -16.90 -0.02
CA LEU A 54 10.07 -17.06 1.33
C LEU A 54 8.54 -17.23 1.32
N MET A 55 7.82 -16.32 0.67
CA MET A 55 6.36 -16.38 0.64
C MET A 55 5.86 -17.61 -0.14
N THR A 56 6.54 -18.00 -1.21
CA THR A 56 6.21 -19.21 -1.96
C THR A 56 6.42 -20.46 -1.12
N ALA A 57 7.51 -20.55 -0.36
CA ALA A 57 7.82 -21.70 0.48
C ALA A 57 6.86 -21.85 1.68
N GLU A 58 6.54 -20.75 2.33
CA GLU A 58 5.77 -20.75 3.59
C GLU A 58 4.25 -20.68 3.38
N GLU A 59 3.79 -20.03 2.29
CA GLU A 59 2.39 -19.61 2.18
C GLU A 59 1.70 -20.03 0.86
N SER A 60 2.32 -20.86 0.02
CA SER A 60 1.69 -21.35 -1.21
C SER A 60 0.63 -22.42 -0.97
N GLY A 61 -0.16 -22.73 -2.00
CA GLY A 61 -1.17 -23.80 -1.95
C GLY A 61 -2.50 -23.38 -1.34
N VAL A 62 -2.74 -22.10 -1.09
CA VAL A 62 -4.01 -21.58 -0.60
C VAL A 62 -5.02 -21.42 -1.76
N THR A 63 -6.31 -21.73 -1.49
CA THR A 63 -7.38 -21.66 -2.49
C THR A 63 -7.97 -20.27 -2.71
N GLN A 64 -7.78 -19.36 -1.76
CA GLN A 64 -8.28 -17.98 -1.79
C GLN A 64 -7.16 -16.98 -1.48
N GLY A 65 -6.07 -17.14 -2.16
CA GLY A 65 -4.88 -16.30 -2.03
C GLY A 65 -4.91 -15.08 -2.95
N ALA A 66 -3.72 -14.55 -3.18
CA ALA A 66 -3.44 -13.52 -4.16
C ALA A 66 -2.12 -13.82 -4.88
N THR A 67 -1.89 -13.13 -5.98
CA THR A 67 -0.80 -13.43 -6.89
C THR A 67 0.47 -12.63 -6.56
N ILE A 68 1.60 -13.33 -6.45
CA ILE A 68 2.92 -12.70 -6.52
C ILE A 68 3.14 -12.27 -7.98
N MET A 69 3.35 -10.96 -8.19
CA MET A 69 3.58 -10.40 -9.53
C MET A 69 4.87 -10.98 -10.13
N VAL A 70 4.94 -11.04 -11.47
CA VAL A 70 6.07 -11.58 -12.25
C VAL A 70 6.18 -13.10 -12.16
N ASP A 71 6.19 -13.65 -10.96
CA ASP A 71 6.26 -15.10 -10.70
C ASP A 71 4.94 -15.82 -11.03
N GLY A 72 3.81 -15.21 -10.67
CA GLY A 72 2.47 -15.77 -10.90
C GLY A 72 2.03 -16.79 -9.84
N THR A 73 2.83 -17.05 -8.81
CA THR A 73 2.48 -17.97 -7.73
C THR A 73 1.38 -17.37 -6.85
N THR A 74 0.38 -18.20 -6.50
CA THR A 74 -0.66 -17.84 -5.54
C THR A 74 -0.22 -18.22 -4.13
N VAL A 75 -0.21 -17.23 -3.24
CA VAL A 75 0.10 -17.36 -1.81
C VAL A 75 -1.01 -16.71 -0.98
N THR A 76 -0.87 -16.64 0.34
CA THR A 76 -1.82 -15.85 1.14
C THR A 76 -1.85 -14.39 0.68
N LYS A 77 -2.95 -13.69 0.94
CA LYS A 77 -3.08 -12.28 0.55
C LYS A 77 -2.00 -11.39 1.18
N GLY A 78 -1.67 -11.64 2.45
CA GLY A 78 -0.59 -10.96 3.13
C GLY A 78 0.78 -11.26 2.52
N GLY A 79 1.06 -12.52 2.21
CA GLY A 79 2.31 -12.94 1.56
C GLY A 79 2.49 -12.33 0.18
N ALA A 80 1.41 -12.28 -0.63
CA ALA A 80 1.44 -11.62 -1.94
C ALA A 80 1.69 -10.12 -1.82
N ALA A 81 0.98 -9.45 -0.90
CA ALA A 81 1.16 -8.03 -0.64
C ALA A 81 2.60 -7.73 -0.21
N PHE A 82 3.15 -8.50 0.74
CA PHE A 82 4.52 -8.39 1.22
C PHE A 82 5.54 -8.55 0.09
N ALA A 83 5.51 -9.68 -0.63
CA ALA A 83 6.48 -9.95 -1.69
C ALA A 83 6.44 -8.89 -2.80
N ASN A 84 5.23 -8.48 -3.20
CA ASN A 84 5.04 -7.44 -4.21
C ASN A 84 5.56 -6.08 -3.73
N SER A 85 5.35 -5.72 -2.46
CA SER A 85 5.85 -4.47 -1.87
C SER A 85 7.39 -4.44 -1.82
N GLU A 86 8.01 -5.55 -1.42
CA GLU A 86 9.47 -5.67 -1.43
C GLU A 86 10.03 -5.52 -2.85
N MET A 87 9.42 -6.14 -3.86
CA MET A 87 9.84 -5.95 -5.25
C MET A 87 9.67 -4.49 -5.73
N VAL A 88 8.58 -3.80 -5.38
CA VAL A 88 8.44 -2.37 -5.70
C VAL A 88 9.56 -1.56 -5.05
N MET A 89 9.82 -1.79 -3.77
CA MET A 89 10.86 -1.07 -3.01
C MET A 89 12.25 -1.27 -3.59
N LEU A 90 12.60 -2.52 -3.88
CA LEU A 90 13.93 -2.92 -4.36
C LEU A 90 14.17 -2.57 -5.82
N GLY A 91 13.13 -2.34 -6.61
CA GLY A 91 13.24 -1.81 -7.96
C GLY A 91 13.80 -0.39 -8.02
N GLY A 92 13.80 0.33 -6.91
CA GLY A 92 14.48 1.61 -6.74
C GLY A 92 13.87 2.78 -7.54
N LYS A 93 12.74 2.56 -8.19
CA LYS A 93 11.95 3.60 -8.84
C LYS A 93 10.77 3.93 -7.95
N LEU A 94 10.95 4.90 -7.07
CA LEU A 94 9.98 5.22 -6.03
C LEU A 94 9.32 6.56 -6.32
N ASP A 95 8.01 6.60 -6.16
CA ASP A 95 7.30 7.87 -5.99
C ASP A 95 7.64 8.46 -4.62
N SER A 96 7.37 9.72 -4.44
CA SER A 96 7.66 10.40 -3.18
C SER A 96 6.63 11.47 -2.88
N PHE A 97 6.23 11.53 -1.62
CA PHE A 97 5.50 12.63 -1.07
C PHE A 97 6.31 13.27 0.06
N ARG A 98 6.53 14.59 -0.04
CA ARG A 98 7.34 15.38 0.91
C ARG A 98 8.72 14.75 1.23
N MET A 99 9.28 14.01 0.28
CA MET A 99 10.60 13.37 0.29
C MET A 99 10.80 12.28 1.37
N LEU A 100 9.81 11.94 2.17
CA LEU A 100 9.97 11.04 3.33
C LEU A 100 8.99 9.86 3.34
N THR A 101 8.00 9.83 2.45
CA THR A 101 7.17 8.67 2.18
C THR A 101 7.32 8.23 0.72
N HIS A 102 7.12 6.94 0.49
CA HIS A 102 7.10 6.33 -0.84
C HIS A 102 5.78 5.56 -0.99
N PRO A 103 4.66 6.28 -1.17
CA PRO A 103 3.33 5.69 -1.01
C PRO A 103 3.05 4.51 -1.94
N GLY A 104 3.54 4.56 -3.16
CA GLY A 104 3.35 3.48 -4.14
C GLY A 104 3.96 2.14 -3.73
N THR A 105 4.94 2.13 -2.82
CA THR A 105 5.57 0.89 -2.35
C THR A 105 4.62 0.01 -1.55
N SER A 106 3.68 0.60 -0.84
CA SER A 106 2.65 -0.13 -0.07
C SER A 106 1.27 -0.08 -0.73
N ILE A 107 0.86 1.10 -1.21
CA ILE A 107 -0.50 1.29 -1.74
C ILE A 107 -0.76 0.41 -2.95
N LEU A 108 0.16 0.37 -3.92
CA LEU A 108 -0.10 -0.36 -5.16
C LEU A 108 -0.14 -1.89 -4.95
N PRO A 109 0.81 -2.52 -4.22
CA PRO A 109 0.72 -3.94 -3.90
C PRO A 109 -0.55 -4.32 -3.15
N GLY A 110 -0.92 -3.56 -2.11
CA GLY A 110 -2.16 -3.78 -1.38
C GLY A 110 -3.41 -3.55 -2.24
N ALA A 111 -3.40 -2.54 -3.12
CA ALA A 111 -4.47 -2.30 -4.07
C ALA A 111 -4.62 -3.44 -5.08
N PHE A 112 -3.54 -4.02 -5.61
CA PHE A 112 -3.60 -5.16 -6.51
C PHE A 112 -4.19 -6.39 -5.82
N VAL A 113 -3.75 -6.70 -4.60
CA VAL A 113 -4.32 -7.79 -3.79
C VAL A 113 -5.80 -7.55 -3.48
N GLY A 114 -6.15 -6.32 -3.13
CA GLY A 114 -7.54 -5.92 -2.90
C GLY A 114 -8.42 -6.07 -4.15
N ALA A 115 -7.91 -5.65 -5.31
CA ALA A 115 -8.59 -5.75 -6.60
C ALA A 115 -8.80 -7.21 -7.02
N GLU A 116 -7.77 -8.03 -6.90
CA GLU A 116 -7.84 -9.47 -7.20
C GLU A 116 -8.88 -10.16 -6.29
N THR A 117 -8.84 -9.83 -4.99
CA THR A 117 -9.79 -10.38 -4.00
C THR A 117 -11.24 -9.97 -4.29
N ALA A 118 -11.46 -8.73 -4.71
CA ALA A 118 -12.79 -8.18 -4.98
C ALA A 118 -13.30 -8.50 -6.39
N GLY A 119 -12.46 -8.98 -7.30
CA GLY A 119 -12.77 -9.04 -8.73
C GLY A 119 -13.01 -7.64 -9.33
N ALA A 120 -12.28 -6.63 -8.84
CA ALA A 120 -12.53 -5.23 -9.16
C ALA A 120 -12.16 -4.88 -10.61
N SER A 121 -12.95 -4.01 -11.22
CA SER A 121 -12.64 -3.42 -12.52
C SER A 121 -11.48 -2.42 -12.44
N GLY A 122 -10.87 -2.07 -13.58
CA GLY A 122 -9.83 -1.06 -13.62
C GLY A 122 -10.29 0.33 -13.12
N ARG A 123 -11.57 0.68 -13.24
CA ARG A 123 -12.12 1.92 -12.68
C ARG A 123 -12.18 1.88 -11.16
N GLU A 124 -12.63 0.77 -10.60
CA GLU A 124 -12.66 0.55 -9.15
C GLU A 124 -11.25 0.52 -8.57
N PHE A 125 -10.31 -0.14 -9.25
CA PHE A 125 -8.89 -0.12 -8.87
C PHE A 125 -8.34 1.31 -8.80
N LEU A 126 -8.50 2.11 -9.86
CA LEU A 126 -8.01 3.50 -9.87
C LEU A 126 -8.68 4.37 -8.81
N THR A 127 -9.96 4.12 -8.49
CA THR A 127 -10.67 4.81 -7.42
C THR A 127 -10.10 4.42 -6.05
N GLY A 128 -9.84 3.12 -5.84
CA GLY A 128 -9.19 2.61 -4.62
C GLY A 128 -7.78 3.19 -4.44
N VAL A 129 -6.98 3.20 -5.50
CA VAL A 129 -5.64 3.81 -5.49
C VAL A 129 -5.72 5.28 -5.11
N ALA A 130 -6.60 6.06 -5.75
CA ALA A 130 -6.77 7.49 -5.42
C ALA A 130 -7.20 7.69 -3.96
N ALA A 131 -8.13 6.87 -3.45
CA ALA A 131 -8.55 6.93 -2.05
C ALA A 131 -7.39 6.61 -1.09
N GLY A 132 -6.59 5.59 -1.38
CA GLY A 132 -5.44 5.19 -0.58
C GLY A 132 -4.39 6.30 -0.49
N TYR A 133 -4.00 6.89 -1.63
CA TYR A 133 -3.07 8.02 -1.65
C TYR A 133 -3.62 9.23 -0.87
N GLU A 134 -4.86 9.62 -1.11
CA GLU A 134 -5.43 10.80 -0.47
C GLU A 134 -5.49 10.65 1.06
N VAL A 135 -5.94 9.50 1.58
CA VAL A 135 -6.02 9.29 3.04
C VAL A 135 -4.62 9.21 3.65
N MET A 136 -3.71 8.39 3.08
CA MET A 136 -2.36 8.25 3.60
C MET A 136 -1.64 9.61 3.67
N GLU A 137 -1.67 10.37 2.58
CA GLU A 137 -0.88 11.58 2.49
C GLU A 137 -1.49 12.75 3.28
N ARG A 138 -2.82 12.78 3.46
CA ARG A 138 -3.44 13.71 4.41
C ARG A 138 -3.01 13.47 5.84
N LEU A 139 -2.97 12.20 6.26
CA LEU A 139 -2.51 11.83 7.59
C LEU A 139 -1.02 12.12 7.78
N ALA A 140 -0.22 11.95 6.72
CA ALA A 140 1.22 12.14 6.77
C ALA A 140 1.66 13.62 6.72
N SER A 141 0.92 14.46 5.99
CA SER A 141 1.38 15.78 5.50
C SER A 141 1.99 16.69 6.56
N ASP A 142 1.41 16.72 7.74
CA ASP A 142 1.82 17.64 8.82
C ASP A 142 2.70 16.98 9.88
N PHE A 143 2.79 15.64 9.85
CA PHE A 143 3.47 14.88 10.92
C PHE A 143 4.79 14.25 10.51
N ILE A 144 5.11 14.19 9.22
CA ILE A 144 6.34 13.54 8.72
C ILE A 144 7.60 14.07 9.44
N PRO A 145 7.86 15.39 9.52
CA PRO A 145 9.08 15.87 10.18
C PRO A 145 9.14 15.48 11.66
N THR A 146 8.02 15.56 12.36
CA THR A 146 7.92 15.24 13.79
C THR A 146 8.12 13.75 14.04
N VAL A 147 7.53 12.88 13.23
CA VAL A 147 7.68 11.42 13.31
C VAL A 147 9.15 11.04 13.12
N MET A 148 9.79 11.59 12.08
CA MET A 148 11.20 11.34 11.78
C MET A 148 12.13 11.84 12.88
N SER A 149 11.89 13.04 13.43
CA SER A 149 12.72 13.61 14.50
C SER A 149 12.62 12.82 15.81
N ARG A 150 11.53 12.08 16.01
CA ARG A 150 11.32 11.18 17.15
C ARG A 150 11.89 9.78 16.93
N GLY A 151 12.57 9.52 15.82
CA GLY A 151 13.22 8.25 15.53
C GLY A 151 12.32 7.20 14.88
N PHE A 152 11.10 7.58 14.45
CA PHE A 152 10.24 6.69 13.68
C PHE A 152 10.45 6.87 12.19
N HIS A 153 10.20 5.83 11.42
CA HIS A 153 10.25 5.85 9.96
C HIS A 153 8.88 6.19 9.38
N ALA A 154 8.79 7.29 8.63
CA ALA A 154 7.51 7.78 8.10
C ALA A 154 6.84 6.79 7.13
N GLY A 155 7.62 6.06 6.32
CA GLY A 155 7.12 5.05 5.40
C GLY A 155 6.17 4.06 6.06
N PRO A 156 6.64 3.16 6.93
CA PRO A 156 5.76 2.17 7.56
C PRO A 156 4.74 2.77 8.54
N VAL A 157 5.05 3.90 9.21
CA VAL A 157 4.08 4.55 10.11
C VAL A 157 2.83 5.02 9.36
N PHE A 158 2.99 5.63 8.19
CA PHE A 158 1.85 6.09 7.39
C PHE A 158 1.46 5.10 6.29
N GLY A 159 2.39 4.29 5.81
CA GLY A 159 2.22 3.36 4.71
C GLY A 159 1.13 2.32 4.91
N ILE A 160 0.81 1.98 6.15
CA ILE A 160 -0.26 1.01 6.48
C ILE A 160 -1.67 1.54 6.13
N PHE A 161 -1.89 2.86 6.15
CA PHE A 161 -3.22 3.42 5.88
C PHE A 161 -3.62 3.31 4.41
N GLY A 162 -2.69 3.59 3.51
CA GLY A 162 -2.95 3.63 2.08
C GLY A 162 -3.49 2.33 1.49
N PRO A 163 -2.76 1.21 1.60
CA PRO A 163 -3.22 -0.09 1.09
C PRO A 163 -4.52 -0.56 1.72
N ALA A 164 -4.67 -0.37 3.04
CA ALA A 164 -5.88 -0.75 3.76
C ALA A 164 -7.12 0.00 3.23
N ILE A 165 -7.00 1.31 2.98
CA ILE A 165 -8.09 2.12 2.41
C ILE A 165 -8.36 1.76 0.96
N ALA A 166 -7.33 1.52 0.14
CA ALA A 166 -7.50 1.11 -1.24
C ALA A 166 -8.26 -0.23 -1.33
N ALA A 167 -7.87 -1.22 -0.53
CA ALA A 167 -8.54 -2.51 -0.45
C ALA A 167 -9.98 -2.37 0.09
N ALA A 168 -10.19 -1.63 1.18
CA ALA A 168 -11.51 -1.40 1.76
C ALA A 168 -12.48 -0.77 0.75
N LYS A 169 -11.99 0.17 -0.09
CA LYS A 169 -12.79 0.79 -1.15
C LYS A 169 -13.24 -0.24 -2.18
N MET A 170 -12.35 -1.08 -2.67
CA MET A 170 -12.67 -2.11 -3.67
C MET A 170 -13.52 -3.25 -3.12
N LEU A 171 -13.38 -3.57 -1.84
CA LEU A 171 -14.18 -4.56 -1.13
C LEU A 171 -15.57 -4.04 -0.72
N ASN A 172 -15.89 -2.79 -1.07
CA ASN A 172 -17.17 -2.14 -0.75
C ASN A 172 -17.48 -2.13 0.76
N PHE A 173 -16.47 -1.82 1.59
CA PHE A 173 -16.65 -1.69 3.02
C PHE A 173 -17.66 -0.58 3.35
N THR A 174 -18.45 -0.81 4.40
CA THR A 174 -19.35 0.21 4.96
C THR A 174 -18.53 1.33 5.65
N GLU A 175 -19.18 2.44 5.94
CA GLU A 175 -18.57 3.55 6.69
C GLU A 175 -17.99 3.10 8.04
N ASP A 176 -18.70 2.25 8.78
CA ASP A 176 -18.22 1.69 10.04
C ASP A 176 -16.99 0.81 9.85
N GLN A 177 -16.97 -0.02 8.81
CA GLN A 177 -15.82 -0.86 8.50
C GLN A 177 -14.61 -0.03 8.10
N VAL A 178 -14.77 1.02 7.27
CA VAL A 178 -13.66 1.92 6.91
C VAL A 178 -13.15 2.69 8.14
N ASN A 179 -14.05 3.21 8.98
CA ASN A 179 -13.66 3.88 10.21
C ASN A 179 -12.86 2.95 11.16
N ASN A 180 -13.30 1.70 11.31
CA ASN A 180 -12.59 0.70 12.10
C ASN A 180 -11.24 0.31 11.45
N THR A 181 -11.17 0.25 10.12
CA THR A 181 -9.91 0.04 9.39
C THR A 181 -8.90 1.14 9.71
N ILE A 182 -9.32 2.41 9.69
CA ILE A 182 -8.45 3.54 10.06
C ILE A 182 -7.96 3.40 11.51
N ALA A 183 -8.84 3.02 12.43
CA ALA A 183 -8.48 2.82 13.83
C ALA A 183 -7.46 1.67 14.03
N LEU A 184 -7.65 0.55 13.34
CA LEU A 184 -6.73 -0.58 13.35
C LEU A 184 -5.37 -0.20 12.75
N CYS A 185 -5.34 0.52 11.64
CA CYS A 185 -4.10 1.05 11.06
C CYS A 185 -3.36 1.94 12.07
N GLY A 186 -4.07 2.83 12.77
CA GLY A 186 -3.47 3.67 13.81
C GLY A 186 -2.91 2.88 15.00
N HIS A 187 -3.53 1.76 15.34
CA HIS A 187 -3.03 0.86 16.39
C HIS A 187 -1.78 0.08 15.96
N LEU A 188 -1.71 -0.32 14.70
CA LEU A 188 -0.61 -1.12 14.14
C LEU A 188 0.52 -0.27 13.57
N ALA A 189 0.31 1.04 13.37
CA ALA A 189 1.31 1.96 12.82
C ALA A 189 2.60 1.93 13.64
N ALA A 190 3.68 1.48 13.04
CA ALA A 190 4.96 1.25 13.71
C ALA A 190 6.13 1.39 12.73
N GLY A 191 7.34 1.20 13.24
CA GLY A 191 8.58 1.23 12.49
C GLY A 191 9.51 2.33 12.98
N ASN A 192 10.74 1.96 13.31
CA ASN A 192 11.76 2.91 13.72
C ASN A 192 12.82 3.11 12.61
N LEU A 193 13.61 4.17 12.72
CA LEU A 193 14.65 4.52 11.76
C LEU A 193 15.88 3.61 11.83
N GLU A 194 16.01 2.78 12.84
CA GLU A 194 17.19 1.97 13.03
C GLU A 194 17.35 0.89 11.97
N GLY A 195 16.21 0.24 11.59
CA GLY A 195 16.21 -0.72 10.49
C GLY A 195 16.80 -0.15 9.19
N PRO A 196 16.25 0.94 8.64
CA PRO A 196 16.79 1.56 7.42
C PRO A 196 18.25 2.03 7.54
N ARG A 197 18.71 2.40 8.74
CA ARG A 197 20.08 2.84 8.98
C ARG A 197 21.09 1.68 9.04
N ASN A 198 20.66 0.52 9.55
CA ASN A 198 21.52 -0.60 9.90
C ASN A 198 21.25 -1.89 9.12
N GLY A 199 20.84 -1.81 7.88
CA GLY A 199 20.71 -2.96 6.99
C GLY A 199 19.33 -3.58 6.87
N GLY A 200 18.35 -3.20 7.73
CA GLY A 200 16.94 -3.60 7.57
C GLY A 200 16.21 -2.85 6.45
N ARG A 201 16.95 -2.30 5.51
CA ARG A 201 16.41 -1.43 4.47
C ARG A 201 15.46 -2.14 3.51
N ALA A 202 15.71 -3.42 3.26
CA ALA A 202 14.91 -4.21 2.34
C ALA A 202 13.50 -4.52 2.88
N LEU A 203 13.32 -4.62 4.19
CA LEU A 203 12.05 -5.06 4.80
C LEU A 203 11.16 -3.92 5.32
N ARG A 204 11.51 -2.68 5.06
CA ARG A 204 10.90 -1.52 5.73
C ARG A 204 9.48 -1.22 5.28
N GLU A 205 9.16 -1.44 4.01
CA GLU A 205 7.87 -1.07 3.44
C GLU A 205 6.94 -2.28 3.33
N GLY A 206 7.47 -3.47 3.06
CA GLY A 206 6.68 -4.68 2.99
C GLY A 206 5.96 -5.03 4.29
N ALA A 207 6.52 -4.63 5.42
CA ALA A 207 5.88 -4.81 6.73
C ALA A 207 4.64 -3.91 6.95
N ALA A 208 4.39 -2.92 6.09
CA ALA A 208 3.28 -1.98 6.21
C ALA A 208 2.09 -2.31 5.29
N VAL A 209 2.19 -3.33 4.47
CA VAL A 209 1.15 -3.69 3.46
C VAL A 209 0.05 -4.64 3.98
#